data_ca26af509d6b95e735e1269c06e8b77b
#
_entry.id   ca26af509d6b95e735e1269c06e8b77b
#
_cell.length_a   1.000
_cell.length_b   1.000
_cell.length_c   1.000
_cell.angle_alpha   90.00
_cell.angle_beta   90.00
_cell.angle_gamma   90.00
#
_symmetry.space_group_name_H-M   'P 1'
#
loop_
_entity.id
_entity.type
_entity.pdbx_description
1 polymer ?
#
loop_
_entity_poly.entity_id
_entity_poly.type
_entity_poly.pdbx_seq_one_letter_code
_entity_poly.pdbx_strand_id
1 'polypeptide(L)'
;MSTIQDEFKRIEEKKAWGAEFIKIRVASSEYEYTHRDAKKPQNKALNRYRDVSPYDHTRVKLQGGISDYINASLVQLPNVNRRYILTQGPLPHTISHFWQMVWEQNSKAVIMLNNVIEKGTVKCAQYFPKGEDSGGDDVLNCEESNLHVNLLKEEDFGYYLVRTLVVEDVKSGEAKEVLQFHYNRWSDFSVPKSPDAFLRFLHHIRKSGSLDDNVGPPVIHCSAGIGRSGTLCLVDTCLLMIEKQGSTDGVNVHQVLLEMRRCRMGLIQTPDQLRFSYLAIMEGAKAVLDGKGLESFHVEQVETIPENPPPLPPRQIKRPHSPDDEVEGHIKHPKEDDGSGDGETICQENSSTNDSSEQAELRRRKRQEKNKALADKVAEMKKKQRDSEDWNDKKSMYQYLGIGVGLCVGAFLLYRWFIGGGGGMEPSLAQ
;
A
#
# COMPACT_ATOMS: atom_id res chain seq x y z
N MET A 1 0.23 35.63 2.88
CA MET A 1 0.27 34.47 1.96
C MET A 1 -1.15 34.00 1.73
N SER A 2 -1.50 33.57 0.52
CA SER A 2 -2.84 33.03 0.22
C SER A 2 -3.02 31.70 0.96
N THR A 3 -4.16 31.50 1.59
CA THR A 3 -4.48 30.21 2.23
C THR A 3 -4.81 29.14 1.18
N ILE A 4 -4.82 27.86 1.57
CA ILE A 4 -5.24 26.74 0.68
C ILE A 4 -6.68 26.99 0.18
N GLN A 5 -7.55 27.55 1.04
CA GLN A 5 -8.94 27.91 0.72
C GLN A 5 -9.01 29.00 -0.34
N ASP A 6 -8.20 30.06 -0.21
CA ASP A 6 -8.16 31.17 -1.18
C ASP A 6 -7.67 30.67 -2.55
N GLU A 7 -6.65 29.80 -2.54
CA GLU A 7 -6.13 29.20 -3.77
C GLU A 7 -7.19 28.30 -4.43
N PHE A 8 -7.83 27.43 -3.68
CA PHE A 8 -8.91 26.58 -4.18
C PHE A 8 -10.02 27.42 -4.79
N LYS A 9 -10.53 28.43 -4.06
CA LYS A 9 -11.60 29.30 -4.52
C LYS A 9 -11.21 30.01 -5.82
N ARG A 10 -10.01 30.57 -5.89
CA ARG A 10 -9.49 31.24 -7.10
C ARG A 10 -9.46 30.30 -8.32
N ILE A 11 -9.05 29.02 -8.13
CA ILE A 11 -8.96 28.04 -9.23
C ILE A 11 -10.36 27.60 -9.64
N GLU A 12 -11.25 27.35 -8.68
CA GLU A 12 -12.63 26.90 -8.90
C GLU A 12 -13.47 27.95 -9.65
N GLU A 13 -13.45 29.22 -9.21
CA GLU A 13 -14.15 30.32 -9.86
C GLU A 13 -13.72 30.50 -11.31
N LYS A 14 -12.43 30.34 -11.59
CA LYS A 14 -11.86 30.43 -12.93
C LYS A 14 -12.02 29.13 -13.76
N LYS A 15 -12.56 28.07 -13.16
CA LYS A 15 -12.61 26.71 -13.76
C LYS A 15 -11.24 26.27 -14.30
N ALA A 16 -10.17 26.57 -13.58
CA ALA A 16 -8.79 26.53 -14.07
C ALA A 16 -8.03 25.25 -13.66
N TRP A 17 -8.69 24.20 -13.14
CA TRP A 17 -8.02 22.96 -12.69
C TRP A 17 -7.18 22.31 -13.78
N GLY A 18 -7.67 22.32 -15.02
CA GLY A 18 -6.89 21.82 -16.16
C GLY A 18 -5.60 22.61 -16.38
N ALA A 19 -5.66 23.94 -16.30
CA ALA A 19 -4.50 24.81 -16.47
C ALA A 19 -3.49 24.64 -15.32
N GLU A 20 -3.95 24.54 -14.06
CA GLU A 20 -3.06 24.30 -12.91
C GLU A 20 -2.40 22.92 -13.00
N PHE A 21 -3.13 21.91 -13.41
CA PHE A 21 -2.56 20.58 -13.66
C PHE A 21 -1.48 20.58 -14.74
N ILE A 22 -1.70 21.33 -15.86
CA ILE A 22 -0.71 21.50 -16.92
C ILE A 22 0.54 22.21 -16.41
N LYS A 23 0.41 23.27 -15.60
CA LYS A 23 1.56 23.95 -14.97
C LYS A 23 2.44 22.99 -14.17
N ILE A 24 1.82 22.13 -13.35
CA ILE A 24 2.54 21.10 -12.58
C ILE A 24 3.25 20.10 -13.51
N ARG A 25 2.60 19.69 -14.60
CA ARG A 25 3.22 18.80 -15.58
C ARG A 25 4.43 19.44 -16.25
N VAL A 26 4.30 20.69 -16.69
CA VAL A 26 5.41 21.42 -17.34
C VAL A 26 6.56 21.60 -16.35
N ALA A 27 6.30 22.09 -15.13
CA ALA A 27 7.35 22.29 -14.14
C ALA A 27 8.10 21.00 -13.78
N SER A 28 7.36 19.86 -13.70
CA SER A 28 8.01 18.56 -13.43
C SER A 28 8.67 17.91 -14.66
N SER A 29 8.39 18.35 -15.87
CA SER A 29 9.08 17.87 -17.09
C SER A 29 10.51 18.38 -17.24
N GLU A 30 10.86 19.42 -16.48
CA GLU A 30 12.21 19.99 -16.45
C GLU A 30 13.19 19.16 -15.58
N TYR A 31 12.70 18.10 -14.89
CA TYR A 31 13.55 17.25 -14.07
C TYR A 31 14.40 16.33 -14.96
N GLU A 32 15.71 16.50 -14.90
CA GLU A 32 16.69 15.69 -15.66
C GLU A 32 17.04 14.37 -14.96
N TYR A 33 16.04 13.66 -14.44
CA TYR A 33 16.25 12.38 -13.79
C TYR A 33 16.24 11.22 -14.78
N THR A 34 17.07 10.22 -14.52
CA THR A 34 17.22 9.07 -15.42
C THR A 34 16.38 7.87 -14.98
N HIS A 35 16.04 7.02 -15.96
CA HIS A 35 15.29 5.76 -15.81
C HIS A 35 16.06 4.61 -16.46
N ARG A 36 17.38 4.58 -16.36
CA ARG A 36 18.25 3.64 -17.06
C ARG A 36 17.96 2.21 -16.66
N ASP A 37 17.78 1.97 -15.35
CA ASP A 37 17.50 0.63 -14.83
C ASP A 37 16.16 0.08 -15.32
N ALA A 38 15.11 0.89 -15.33
CA ALA A 38 13.80 0.48 -15.85
C ALA A 38 13.83 0.12 -17.35
N LYS A 39 14.74 0.74 -18.12
CA LYS A 39 14.86 0.57 -19.56
C LYS A 39 15.77 -0.59 -19.99
N LYS A 40 16.49 -1.22 -19.04
CA LYS A 40 17.32 -2.41 -19.35
C LYS A 40 16.44 -3.51 -19.95
N PRO A 41 16.93 -4.27 -20.94
CA PRO A 41 16.16 -5.31 -21.64
C PRO A 41 15.47 -6.28 -20.68
N GLN A 42 16.18 -6.76 -19.66
CA GLN A 42 15.67 -7.70 -18.64
C GLN A 42 14.59 -7.11 -17.73
N ASN A 43 14.52 -5.78 -17.58
CA ASN A 43 13.58 -5.11 -16.68
C ASN A 43 12.31 -4.60 -17.39
N LYS A 44 12.31 -4.54 -18.73
CA LYS A 44 11.18 -4.01 -19.50
C LYS A 44 9.87 -4.75 -19.21
N ALA A 45 9.92 -6.08 -19.13
CA ALA A 45 8.76 -6.92 -18.85
C ALA A 45 8.25 -6.78 -17.40
N LEU A 46 9.08 -6.27 -16.50
CA LEU A 46 8.73 -6.05 -15.09
C LEU A 46 7.91 -4.76 -14.89
N ASN A 47 7.71 -3.96 -15.95
CA ASN A 47 6.93 -2.73 -15.90
C ASN A 47 5.53 -2.95 -16.49
N ARG A 48 4.49 -2.61 -15.73
CA ARG A 48 3.09 -2.67 -16.19
C ARG A 48 2.80 -1.68 -17.33
N TYR A 49 3.39 -0.49 -17.24
CA TYR A 49 3.24 0.59 -18.19
C TYR A 49 4.62 1.04 -18.70
N ARG A 50 4.77 1.19 -20.00
CA ARG A 50 6.04 1.55 -20.65
C ARG A 50 6.49 2.98 -20.34
N ASP A 51 5.52 3.84 -20.04
CA ASP A 51 5.67 5.28 -19.78
C ASP A 51 5.68 5.63 -18.30
N VAL A 52 5.57 4.64 -17.40
CA VAL A 52 5.65 4.84 -15.95
C VAL A 52 6.79 4.02 -15.37
N SER A 53 7.87 4.70 -15.04
CA SER A 53 9.11 4.09 -14.55
C SER A 53 9.64 4.81 -13.30
N PRO A 54 10.27 4.12 -12.35
CA PRO A 54 10.95 4.77 -11.25
C PRO A 54 12.19 5.51 -11.75
N TYR A 55 12.56 6.60 -11.08
CA TYR A 55 13.85 7.24 -11.27
C TYR A 55 14.97 6.38 -10.67
N ASP A 56 16.15 6.42 -11.29
CA ASP A 56 17.29 5.60 -10.83
C ASP A 56 17.76 5.98 -9.43
N HIS A 57 17.62 7.26 -9.02
CA HIS A 57 18.07 7.77 -7.71
C HIS A 57 17.10 7.46 -6.56
N THR A 58 15.84 7.16 -6.84
CA THR A 58 14.81 6.89 -5.81
C THR A 58 14.20 5.50 -5.90
N ARG A 59 14.59 4.70 -6.90
CA ARG A 59 14.05 3.35 -7.02
C ARG A 59 14.39 2.50 -5.81
N VAL A 60 13.45 1.68 -5.38
CA VAL A 60 13.73 0.60 -4.43
C VAL A 60 14.59 -0.45 -5.11
N LYS A 61 15.61 -0.93 -4.42
CA LYS A 61 16.47 -2.02 -4.86
C LYS A 61 16.21 -3.24 -4.01
N LEU A 62 15.91 -4.37 -4.67
CA LEU A 62 15.76 -5.65 -4.01
C LEU A 62 17.15 -6.22 -3.69
N GLN A 63 17.24 -6.95 -2.58
CA GLN A 63 18.44 -7.63 -2.13
C GLN A 63 18.27 -9.14 -2.31
N GLY A 64 19.28 -9.83 -2.78
CA GLY A 64 19.30 -11.29 -2.74
C GLY A 64 18.38 -12.03 -3.72
N GLY A 65 18.12 -11.51 -4.91
CA GLY A 65 17.33 -12.17 -5.96
C GLY A 65 18.06 -12.25 -7.29
N ILE A 66 17.38 -12.75 -8.33
CA ILE A 66 17.86 -12.77 -9.73
C ILE A 66 17.99 -11.36 -10.28
N SER A 67 17.17 -10.43 -9.81
CA SER A 67 17.16 -9.02 -10.21
C SER A 67 16.98 -8.12 -8.98
N ASP A 68 17.70 -6.99 -8.97
CA ASP A 68 17.53 -5.93 -7.97
C ASP A 68 16.39 -4.97 -8.32
N TYR A 69 15.65 -5.23 -9.43
CA TYR A 69 14.71 -4.29 -10.01
C TYR A 69 13.25 -4.61 -9.60
N ILE A 70 12.59 -3.57 -9.16
CA ILE A 70 11.13 -3.48 -9.04
C ILE A 70 10.69 -2.08 -9.46
N ASN A 71 9.50 -1.95 -10.08
CA ASN A 71 8.92 -0.64 -10.39
C ASN A 71 8.33 -0.01 -9.12
N ALA A 72 9.19 0.47 -8.25
CA ALA A 72 8.86 1.10 -6.98
C ALA A 72 9.83 2.25 -6.69
N SER A 73 9.35 3.31 -6.03
CA SER A 73 10.12 4.50 -5.67
C SER A 73 9.90 4.83 -4.20
N LEU A 74 10.98 5.13 -3.48
CA LEU A 74 10.91 5.75 -2.16
C LEU A 74 10.57 7.23 -2.34
N VAL A 75 9.48 7.67 -1.73
CA VAL A 75 9.04 9.06 -1.68
C VAL A 75 9.22 9.57 -0.26
N GLN A 76 10.10 10.53 -0.11
CA GLN A 76 10.44 11.14 1.17
C GLN A 76 10.64 12.64 0.97
N LEU A 77 9.97 13.45 1.79
CA LEU A 77 10.14 14.90 1.79
C LEU A 77 11.05 15.31 2.95
N PRO A 78 12.09 16.12 2.71
CA PRO A 78 13.08 16.46 3.74
C PRO A 78 12.50 17.09 5.01
N ASN A 79 11.46 17.91 4.86
CA ASN A 79 10.87 18.68 5.96
C ASN A 79 9.67 17.98 6.63
N VAL A 80 9.31 16.80 6.15
CA VAL A 80 8.20 16.02 6.66
C VAL A 80 8.71 14.64 7.00
N ASN A 81 8.65 14.28 8.29
CA ASN A 81 9.13 12.99 8.75
C ASN A 81 8.13 11.89 8.35
N ARG A 82 8.00 11.66 7.03
CA ARG A 82 7.12 10.68 6.41
C ARG A 82 7.78 10.08 5.18
N ARG A 83 7.72 8.78 5.08
CA ARG A 83 8.28 8.01 3.97
C ARG A 83 7.19 7.09 3.41
N TYR A 84 7.17 6.93 2.09
CA TYR A 84 6.29 6.00 1.40
C TYR A 84 7.07 5.25 0.33
N ILE A 85 6.68 4.03 0.03
CA ILE A 85 7.08 3.34 -1.19
C ILE A 85 5.88 3.34 -2.13
N LEU A 86 5.97 4.04 -3.25
CA LEU A 86 4.96 4.02 -4.29
C LEU A 86 5.36 3.06 -5.40
N THR A 87 4.48 2.12 -5.72
CA THR A 87 4.73 1.07 -6.69
C THR A 87 3.54 0.84 -7.62
N GLN A 88 3.76 0.21 -8.75
CA GLN A 88 2.68 -0.27 -9.62
C GLN A 88 1.94 -1.44 -8.98
N GLY A 89 0.70 -1.70 -9.42
CA GLY A 89 0.01 -2.95 -9.12
C GLY A 89 0.83 -4.14 -9.66
N PRO A 90 1.13 -5.16 -8.83
CA PRO A 90 1.96 -6.30 -9.24
C PRO A 90 1.46 -6.99 -10.51
N LEU A 91 2.38 -7.40 -11.38
CA LEU A 91 2.14 -8.32 -12.48
C LEU A 91 2.20 -9.77 -11.96
N PRO A 92 1.62 -10.78 -12.66
CA PRO A 92 1.68 -12.17 -12.20
C PRO A 92 3.11 -12.64 -11.87
N HIS A 93 4.07 -12.28 -12.70
CA HIS A 93 5.49 -12.64 -12.54
C HIS A 93 6.30 -11.67 -11.67
N THR A 94 5.68 -10.67 -11.04
CA THR A 94 6.35 -9.77 -10.07
C THR A 94 5.75 -9.84 -8.67
N ILE A 95 4.89 -10.82 -8.40
CA ILE A 95 4.28 -11.01 -7.08
C ILE A 95 5.37 -11.31 -6.03
N SER A 96 6.31 -12.21 -6.35
CA SER A 96 7.42 -12.54 -5.46
C SER A 96 8.32 -11.33 -5.19
N HIS A 97 8.65 -10.52 -6.21
CA HIS A 97 9.39 -9.27 -6.05
C HIS A 97 8.67 -8.26 -5.15
N PHE A 98 7.33 -8.19 -5.28
CA PHE A 98 6.53 -7.30 -4.45
C PHE A 98 6.59 -7.68 -2.96
N TRP A 99 6.40 -8.95 -2.63
CA TRP A 99 6.47 -9.41 -1.25
C TRP A 99 7.89 -9.40 -0.70
N GLN A 100 8.90 -9.66 -1.53
CA GLN A 100 10.31 -9.46 -1.18
C GLN A 100 10.57 -8.01 -0.79
N MET A 101 10.09 -7.04 -1.57
CA MET A 101 10.19 -5.62 -1.21
C MET A 101 9.52 -5.31 0.12
N VAL A 102 8.28 -5.78 0.35
CA VAL A 102 7.57 -5.58 1.63
C VAL A 102 8.38 -6.13 2.80
N TRP A 103 8.95 -7.31 2.64
CA TRP A 103 9.79 -7.98 3.63
C TRP A 103 11.08 -7.22 3.94
N GLU A 104 11.85 -6.90 2.90
CA GLU A 104 13.16 -6.24 3.02
C GLU A 104 13.07 -4.80 3.54
N GLN A 105 12.01 -4.09 3.15
CA GLN A 105 11.77 -2.72 3.60
C GLN A 105 11.12 -2.65 5.00
N ASN A 106 10.88 -3.81 5.63
CA ASN A 106 10.22 -3.92 6.93
C ASN A 106 8.88 -3.15 7.00
N SER A 107 8.15 -3.17 5.88
CA SER A 107 6.88 -2.45 5.76
C SER A 107 5.80 -3.15 6.58
N LYS A 108 5.07 -2.40 7.41
CA LYS A 108 3.94 -2.92 8.21
C LYS A 108 2.59 -2.79 7.51
N ALA A 109 2.53 -2.07 6.40
CA ALA A 109 1.29 -1.94 5.64
C ALA A 109 1.51 -1.95 4.13
N VAL A 110 0.52 -2.52 3.44
CA VAL A 110 0.28 -2.38 2.01
C VAL A 110 -1.05 -1.64 1.82
N ILE A 111 -1.03 -0.54 1.08
CA ILE A 111 -2.21 0.29 0.82
C ILE A 111 -2.56 0.15 -0.66
N MET A 112 -3.65 -0.54 -0.94
CA MET A 112 -4.18 -0.83 -2.27
C MET A 112 -5.35 0.09 -2.59
N LEU A 113 -5.24 0.86 -3.67
CA LEU A 113 -6.22 1.89 -4.06
C LEU A 113 -6.98 1.56 -5.36
N ASN A 114 -6.99 0.31 -5.77
CA ASN A 114 -7.68 -0.17 -6.97
C ASN A 114 -8.26 -1.56 -6.72
N ASN A 115 -9.25 -1.94 -7.52
CA ASN A 115 -9.68 -3.34 -7.59
C ASN A 115 -8.75 -4.14 -8.51
N VAL A 116 -8.70 -5.45 -8.35
CA VAL A 116 -7.94 -6.35 -9.24
C VAL A 116 -8.40 -6.19 -10.68
N ILE A 117 -9.72 -6.12 -10.88
CA ILE A 117 -10.36 -5.87 -12.17
C ILE A 117 -11.22 -4.62 -12.07
N GLU A 118 -11.07 -3.69 -13.00
CA GLU A 118 -11.91 -2.49 -13.11
C GLU A 118 -12.37 -2.33 -14.56
N LYS A 119 -13.68 -2.20 -14.77
CA LYS A 119 -14.31 -2.08 -16.10
C LYS A 119 -13.81 -3.16 -17.09
N GLY A 120 -13.69 -4.40 -16.62
CA GLY A 120 -13.22 -5.53 -17.42
C GLY A 120 -11.72 -5.57 -17.69
N THR A 121 -10.94 -4.63 -17.14
CA THR A 121 -9.49 -4.57 -17.33
C THR A 121 -8.76 -4.95 -16.06
N VAL A 122 -7.77 -5.85 -16.15
CA VAL A 122 -6.91 -6.25 -15.03
C VAL A 122 -5.99 -5.09 -14.67
N LYS A 123 -6.11 -4.58 -13.43
CA LYS A 123 -5.33 -3.45 -12.90
C LYS A 123 -4.15 -3.86 -12.05
N CYS A 124 -4.22 -5.02 -11.41
CA CYS A 124 -3.09 -5.70 -10.76
C CYS A 124 -3.33 -7.22 -10.75
N ALA A 125 -2.29 -7.99 -10.49
CA ALA A 125 -2.44 -9.42 -10.20
C ALA A 125 -3.10 -9.62 -8.82
N GLN A 126 -3.70 -10.80 -8.61
CA GLN A 126 -4.13 -11.24 -7.30
C GLN A 126 -2.90 -11.64 -6.47
N TYR A 127 -2.29 -10.67 -5.79
CA TYR A 127 -1.02 -10.83 -5.07
C TYR A 127 -1.19 -11.12 -3.57
N PHE A 128 -2.40 -11.32 -3.11
CA PHE A 128 -2.76 -11.65 -1.72
C PHE A 128 -3.73 -12.83 -1.71
N PRO A 129 -3.77 -13.63 -0.63
CA PRO A 129 -4.72 -14.72 -0.49
C PRO A 129 -6.16 -14.20 -0.55
N LYS A 130 -7.05 -14.93 -1.26
CA LYS A 130 -8.47 -14.59 -1.32
C LYS A 130 -9.23 -15.01 -0.07
N GLY A 131 -8.74 -16.06 0.58
CA GLY A 131 -9.43 -16.70 1.68
C GLY A 131 -10.38 -17.82 1.21
N GLU A 132 -10.46 -18.91 1.98
CA GLU A 132 -11.35 -20.03 1.69
C GLU A 132 -12.84 -19.61 1.69
N ASP A 133 -13.21 -18.66 2.56
CA ASP A 133 -14.57 -18.12 2.63
C ASP A 133 -14.99 -17.40 1.32
N SER A 134 -14.01 -16.93 0.53
CA SER A 134 -14.21 -16.29 -0.78
C SER A 134 -13.87 -17.23 -1.95
N GLY A 135 -13.79 -18.55 -1.71
CA GLY A 135 -13.52 -19.56 -2.73
C GLY A 135 -12.08 -19.56 -3.26
N GLY A 136 -11.11 -19.17 -2.44
CA GLY A 136 -9.68 -19.21 -2.74
C GLY A 136 -8.87 -19.80 -1.60
N ASP A 137 -7.55 -19.74 -1.71
CA ASP A 137 -6.63 -20.21 -0.68
C ASP A 137 -6.36 -19.14 0.38
N ASP A 138 -6.07 -19.56 1.61
CA ASP A 138 -5.61 -18.69 2.69
C ASP A 138 -4.11 -18.42 2.64
N VAL A 139 -3.38 -19.08 1.75
CA VAL A 139 -1.93 -18.99 1.61
C VAL A 139 -1.56 -18.69 0.16
N LEU A 140 -0.71 -17.70 -0.02
CA LEU A 140 -0.04 -17.42 -1.28
C LEU A 140 1.44 -17.78 -1.15
N ASN A 141 1.91 -18.68 -1.98
CA ASN A 141 3.32 -19.08 -2.02
C ASN A 141 4.10 -18.22 -3.01
N CYS A 142 5.14 -17.56 -2.54
CA CYS A 142 6.07 -16.76 -3.34
C CYS A 142 7.41 -17.50 -3.45
N GLU A 143 7.47 -18.51 -4.34
CA GLU A 143 8.61 -19.43 -4.44
C GLU A 143 9.94 -18.73 -4.68
N GLU A 144 10.00 -17.76 -5.61
CA GLU A 144 11.23 -17.03 -5.95
C GLU A 144 11.85 -16.28 -4.78
N SER A 145 11.00 -15.76 -3.85
CA SER A 145 11.44 -15.03 -2.66
C SER A 145 11.47 -15.89 -1.39
N ASN A 146 11.06 -17.16 -1.46
CA ASN A 146 10.88 -18.07 -0.33
C ASN A 146 9.96 -17.52 0.77
N LEU A 147 8.95 -16.76 0.38
CA LEU A 147 7.98 -16.18 1.29
C LEU A 147 6.62 -16.86 1.15
N HIS A 148 5.96 -17.09 2.28
CA HIS A 148 4.55 -17.44 2.35
C HIS A 148 3.76 -16.23 2.89
N VAL A 149 2.65 -15.93 2.24
CA VAL A 149 1.71 -14.89 2.70
C VAL A 149 0.43 -15.56 3.14
N ASN A 150 0.14 -15.47 4.41
CA ASN A 150 -1.01 -16.12 5.04
C ASN A 150 -2.06 -15.09 5.41
N LEU A 151 -3.33 -15.33 5.08
CA LEU A 151 -4.46 -14.52 5.51
C LEU A 151 -4.90 -14.98 6.91
N LEU A 152 -4.81 -14.09 7.90
CA LEU A 152 -5.34 -14.36 9.24
C LEU A 152 -6.78 -13.88 9.39
N LYS A 153 -7.09 -12.67 8.89
CA LYS A 153 -8.36 -11.99 9.12
C LYS A 153 -8.65 -11.01 7.99
N GLU A 154 -9.91 -10.89 7.63
CA GLU A 154 -10.44 -9.81 6.77
C GLU A 154 -11.57 -9.09 7.51
N GLU A 155 -11.58 -7.77 7.46
CA GLU A 155 -12.59 -6.90 8.06
C GLU A 155 -13.13 -5.93 7.00
N ASP A 156 -14.45 -5.89 6.85
CA ASP A 156 -15.12 -4.98 5.91
C ASP A 156 -15.62 -3.72 6.63
N PHE A 157 -15.20 -2.57 6.16
CA PHE A 157 -15.60 -1.24 6.63
C PHE A 157 -16.53 -0.53 5.63
N GLY A 158 -17.10 -1.25 4.67
CA GLY A 158 -18.04 -0.75 3.64
C GLY A 158 -17.35 -0.09 2.44
N TYR A 159 -16.44 0.84 2.65
CA TYR A 159 -15.68 1.53 1.59
C TYR A 159 -14.29 0.94 1.35
N TYR A 160 -13.79 0.19 2.29
CA TYR A 160 -12.48 -0.47 2.23
C TYR A 160 -12.48 -1.72 3.10
N LEU A 161 -11.58 -2.61 2.76
CA LEU A 161 -11.30 -3.83 3.51
C LEU A 161 -9.95 -3.69 4.22
N VAL A 162 -9.81 -4.32 5.38
CA VAL A 162 -8.52 -4.46 6.06
C VAL A 162 -8.23 -5.94 6.24
N ARG A 163 -7.11 -6.41 5.67
CA ARG A 163 -6.62 -7.79 5.85
C ARG A 163 -5.42 -7.79 6.77
N THR A 164 -5.45 -8.64 7.77
CA THR A 164 -4.28 -8.99 8.56
C THR A 164 -3.59 -10.16 7.88
N LEU A 165 -2.40 -9.90 7.35
CA LEU A 165 -1.57 -10.88 6.66
C LEU A 165 -0.36 -11.23 7.53
N VAL A 166 0.13 -12.47 7.43
CA VAL A 166 1.43 -12.86 7.99
C VAL A 166 2.32 -13.30 6.84
N VAL A 167 3.41 -12.57 6.68
CA VAL A 167 4.47 -12.91 5.72
C VAL A 167 5.54 -13.69 6.47
N GLU A 168 5.81 -14.91 6.02
CA GLU A 168 6.76 -15.83 6.64
C GLU A 168 7.88 -16.15 5.67
N ASP A 169 9.13 -16.00 6.10
CA ASP A 169 10.30 -16.52 5.39
C ASP A 169 10.45 -18.01 5.72
N VAL A 170 10.27 -18.83 4.69
CA VAL A 170 10.30 -20.29 4.82
C VAL A 170 11.66 -20.82 5.28
N LYS A 171 12.75 -20.12 4.95
CA LYS A 171 14.12 -20.54 5.29
C LYS A 171 14.48 -20.24 6.74
N SER A 172 14.22 -19.02 7.19
CA SER A 172 14.55 -18.62 8.57
C SER A 172 13.44 -18.97 9.55
N GLY A 173 12.23 -19.21 9.07
CA GLY A 173 11.03 -19.37 9.90
C GLY A 173 10.60 -18.07 10.58
N GLU A 174 11.19 -16.92 10.25
CA GLU A 174 10.73 -15.61 10.72
C GLU A 174 9.39 -15.24 10.10
N ALA A 175 8.56 -14.52 10.85
CA ALA A 175 7.26 -14.06 10.38
C ALA A 175 7.01 -12.60 10.76
N LYS A 176 6.38 -11.85 9.87
CA LYS A 176 6.01 -10.44 10.06
C LYS A 176 4.54 -10.26 9.77
N GLU A 177 3.86 -9.51 10.64
CA GLU A 177 2.49 -9.08 10.38
C GLU A 177 2.50 -7.86 9.46
N VAL A 178 1.64 -7.91 8.44
CA VAL A 178 1.45 -6.83 7.47
C VAL A 178 -0.05 -6.58 7.33
N LEU A 179 -0.47 -5.34 7.51
CA LEU A 179 -1.86 -4.93 7.26
C LEU A 179 -2.03 -4.54 5.80
N GLN A 180 -3.01 -5.12 5.12
CA GLN A 180 -3.41 -4.65 3.80
C GLN A 180 -4.68 -3.82 3.92
N PHE A 181 -4.57 -2.51 3.64
CA PHE A 181 -5.68 -1.59 3.52
C PHE A 181 -6.12 -1.50 2.07
N HIS A 182 -7.31 -1.98 1.73
CA HIS A 182 -7.80 -2.05 0.37
C HIS A 182 -9.02 -1.14 0.15
N TYR A 183 -8.80 0.05 -0.42
CA TYR A 183 -9.87 0.97 -0.80
C TYR A 183 -10.50 0.52 -2.13
N ASN A 184 -11.65 -0.14 -2.07
CA ASN A 184 -12.29 -0.81 -3.20
C ASN A 184 -13.41 0.00 -3.89
N ARG A 185 -13.75 1.20 -3.39
CA ARG A 185 -14.82 2.06 -3.92
C ARG A 185 -14.32 3.24 -4.77
N TRP A 186 -13.04 3.26 -5.14
CA TRP A 186 -12.45 4.28 -5.98
C TRP A 186 -12.27 3.78 -7.41
N SER A 187 -13.20 4.14 -8.31
CA SER A 187 -13.13 3.76 -9.72
C SER A 187 -11.96 4.42 -10.46
N ASP A 188 -11.46 3.74 -11.49
CA ASP A 188 -10.34 4.22 -12.32
C ASP A 188 -10.70 5.55 -13.03
N PHE A 189 -9.74 6.47 -13.08
CA PHE A 189 -9.87 7.83 -13.64
C PHE A 189 -10.98 8.71 -13.04
N SER A 190 -11.61 8.27 -11.94
CA SER A 190 -12.55 9.07 -11.18
C SER A 190 -11.97 9.51 -9.84
N VAL A 191 -12.74 10.24 -9.08
CA VAL A 191 -12.46 10.59 -7.69
C VAL A 191 -13.67 10.21 -6.83
N PRO A 192 -13.50 9.97 -5.52
CA PRO A 192 -14.62 9.80 -4.61
C PRO A 192 -15.54 11.04 -4.65
N LYS A 193 -16.84 10.84 -4.44
CA LYS A 193 -17.81 11.94 -4.45
C LYS A 193 -17.60 12.92 -3.29
N SER A 194 -17.19 12.40 -2.12
CA SER A 194 -16.88 13.15 -0.90
C SER A 194 -15.52 12.71 -0.36
N PRO A 195 -14.77 13.61 0.32
CA PRO A 195 -13.55 13.27 1.04
C PRO A 195 -13.76 12.38 2.26
N ASP A 196 -14.97 12.29 2.83
CA ASP A 196 -15.22 11.69 4.15
C ASP A 196 -14.72 10.25 4.26
N ALA A 197 -15.15 9.38 3.34
CA ALA A 197 -14.71 7.99 3.33
C ALA A 197 -13.20 7.86 3.13
N PHE A 198 -12.61 8.72 2.32
CA PHE A 198 -11.18 8.77 2.08
C PHE A 198 -10.42 9.24 3.31
N LEU A 199 -10.88 10.28 4.00
CA LEU A 199 -10.26 10.79 5.23
C LEU A 199 -10.42 9.79 6.39
N ARG A 200 -11.57 9.10 6.48
CA ARG A 200 -11.78 8.00 7.43
C ARG A 200 -10.82 6.83 7.17
N PHE A 201 -10.61 6.48 5.91
CA PHE A 201 -9.63 5.48 5.51
C PHE A 201 -8.20 5.89 5.90
N LEU A 202 -7.81 7.13 5.61
CA LEU A 202 -6.51 7.68 6.01
C LEU A 202 -6.34 7.66 7.54
N HIS A 203 -7.39 8.04 8.28
CA HIS A 203 -7.38 7.93 9.75
C HIS A 203 -7.07 6.51 10.22
N HIS A 204 -7.73 5.51 9.64
CA HIS A 204 -7.51 4.12 10.04
C HIS A 204 -6.06 3.67 9.77
N ILE A 205 -5.50 4.04 8.62
CA ILE A 205 -4.09 3.75 8.31
C ILE A 205 -3.16 4.42 9.33
N ARG A 206 -3.36 5.71 9.64
CA ARG A 206 -2.57 6.42 10.65
C ARG A 206 -2.68 5.79 12.02
N LYS A 207 -3.89 5.45 12.46
CA LYS A 207 -4.17 4.83 13.77
C LYS A 207 -3.51 3.45 13.93
N SER A 208 -3.26 2.73 12.84
CA SER A 208 -2.58 1.43 12.89
C SER A 208 -1.09 1.51 13.26
N GLY A 209 -0.50 2.70 13.31
CA GLY A 209 0.93 2.91 13.53
C GLY A 209 1.82 2.54 12.32
N SER A 210 1.21 2.17 11.18
CA SER A 210 1.95 1.77 9.98
C SER A 210 2.66 2.93 9.26
N LEU A 211 2.36 4.17 9.65
CA LEU A 211 2.98 5.37 9.12
C LEU A 211 3.98 6.01 10.10
N ASP A 212 4.26 5.38 11.22
CA ASP A 212 5.17 5.92 12.24
C ASP A 212 6.63 5.90 11.77
N ASP A 213 7.44 6.80 12.32
CA ASP A 213 8.81 7.01 11.88
C ASP A 213 9.74 5.81 12.15
N ASN A 214 9.42 5.04 13.19
CA ASN A 214 10.20 3.88 13.65
C ASN A 214 9.88 2.58 12.91
N VAL A 215 8.96 2.61 11.94
CA VAL A 215 8.62 1.44 11.11
C VAL A 215 9.07 1.64 9.66
N GLY A 216 9.17 0.54 8.90
CA GLY A 216 9.46 0.63 7.47
C GLY A 216 8.37 1.39 6.71
N PRO A 217 8.70 2.05 5.59
CA PRO A 217 7.73 2.83 4.82
C PRO A 217 6.58 1.95 4.32
N PRO A 218 5.30 2.39 4.40
CA PRO A 218 4.19 1.65 3.83
C PRO A 218 4.33 1.55 2.31
N VAL A 219 3.92 0.42 1.75
CA VAL A 219 3.88 0.21 0.31
C VAL A 219 2.51 0.61 -0.22
N ILE A 220 2.46 1.60 -1.10
CA ILE A 220 1.23 2.18 -1.64
C ILE A 220 1.17 1.92 -3.14
N HIS A 221 0.08 1.34 -3.61
CA HIS A 221 -0.12 1.14 -5.03
C HIS A 221 -1.57 1.39 -5.48
N CYS A 222 -1.69 1.71 -6.73
CA CYS A 222 -2.90 1.56 -7.54
C CYS A 222 -2.54 0.73 -8.79
N SER A 223 -3.03 1.03 -9.97
CA SER A 223 -2.57 0.31 -11.16
C SER A 223 -1.17 0.75 -11.59
N ALA A 224 -0.92 2.05 -11.81
CA ALA A 224 0.38 2.60 -12.18
C ALA A 224 1.22 3.06 -10.97
N GLY A 225 0.60 3.23 -9.82
CA GLY A 225 1.25 3.75 -8.61
C GLY A 225 1.61 5.23 -8.68
N ILE A 226 0.81 6.04 -9.39
CA ILE A 226 1.04 7.48 -9.53
C ILE A 226 -0.22 8.35 -9.36
N GLY A 227 -1.41 7.90 -9.80
CA GLY A 227 -2.63 8.70 -9.70
C GLY A 227 -3.22 8.67 -8.29
N ARG A 228 -4.04 7.64 -7.98
CA ARG A 228 -4.66 7.44 -6.65
C ARG A 228 -3.63 7.38 -5.54
N SER A 229 -2.48 6.72 -5.79
CA SER A 229 -1.35 6.66 -4.85
C SER A 229 -0.77 8.06 -4.58
N GLY A 230 -0.59 8.88 -5.62
CA GLY A 230 -0.15 10.26 -5.47
C GLY A 230 -1.14 11.11 -4.68
N THR A 231 -2.45 10.92 -4.89
CA THR A 231 -3.51 11.62 -4.13
C THR A 231 -3.41 11.30 -2.64
N LEU A 232 -3.29 10.01 -2.27
CA LEU A 232 -3.19 9.62 -0.87
C LEU A 232 -1.96 10.23 -0.19
N CYS A 233 -0.80 10.14 -0.83
CA CYS A 233 0.43 10.67 -0.25
C CYS A 233 0.41 12.19 -0.15
N LEU A 234 -0.13 12.89 -1.15
CA LEU A 234 -0.23 14.35 -1.13
C LEU A 234 -1.12 14.84 0.01
N VAL A 235 -2.30 14.21 0.18
CA VAL A 235 -3.24 14.57 1.25
C VAL A 235 -2.63 14.27 2.62
N ASP A 236 -2.07 13.07 2.83
CA ASP A 236 -1.45 12.69 4.10
C ASP A 236 -0.30 13.64 4.48
N THR A 237 0.57 13.96 3.51
CA THR A 237 1.71 14.85 3.71
C THR A 237 1.28 16.27 4.08
N CYS A 238 0.32 16.86 3.33
CA CYS A 238 -0.16 18.22 3.61
C CYS A 238 -0.86 18.28 4.98
N LEU A 239 -1.69 17.29 5.33
CA LEU A 239 -2.34 17.24 6.64
C LEU A 239 -1.32 17.12 7.76
N LEU A 240 -0.27 16.31 7.62
CA LEU A 240 0.80 16.22 8.61
C LEU A 240 1.55 17.55 8.79
N MET A 241 1.78 18.30 7.70
CA MET A 241 2.36 19.63 7.79
C MET A 241 1.46 20.58 8.57
N ILE A 242 0.16 20.59 8.28
CA ILE A 242 -0.85 21.41 8.96
C ILE A 242 -0.93 21.04 10.45
N GLU A 243 -0.96 19.76 10.78
CA GLU A 243 -0.97 19.26 12.16
C GLU A 243 0.25 19.73 12.94
N LYS A 244 1.45 19.66 12.36
CA LYS A 244 2.69 20.12 12.99
C LYS A 244 2.77 21.63 13.18
N GLN A 245 2.19 22.40 12.26
CA GLN A 245 2.21 23.86 12.29
C GLN A 245 1.05 24.46 13.09
N GLY A 246 -0.02 23.70 13.29
CA GLY A 246 -1.27 24.20 13.88
C GLY A 246 -1.99 25.21 12.97
N SER A 247 -1.66 25.29 11.68
CA SER A 247 -2.18 26.27 10.72
C SER A 247 -2.06 25.75 9.29
N THR A 248 -2.92 26.23 8.39
CA THR A 248 -2.79 26.01 6.94
C THR A 248 -1.80 26.98 6.28
N ASP A 249 -1.31 27.99 7.01
CA ASP A 249 -0.41 29.00 6.48
C ASP A 249 0.93 28.41 6.06
N GLY A 250 1.38 28.76 4.86
CA GLY A 250 2.67 28.27 4.33
C GLY A 250 2.65 26.85 3.77
N VAL A 251 1.54 26.10 3.87
CA VAL A 251 1.39 24.83 3.17
C VAL A 251 0.99 25.08 1.73
N ASN A 252 1.94 24.91 0.83
CA ASN A 252 1.75 25.06 -0.60
C ASN A 252 1.57 23.69 -1.25
N VAL A 253 0.32 23.30 -1.54
CA VAL A 253 -0.04 21.99 -2.11
C VAL A 253 0.67 21.73 -3.43
N HIS A 254 0.80 22.75 -4.29
CA HIS A 254 1.50 22.68 -5.56
C HIS A 254 2.98 22.34 -5.37
N GLN A 255 3.65 23.06 -4.46
CA GLN A 255 5.06 22.83 -4.16
C GLN A 255 5.30 21.43 -3.55
N VAL A 256 4.45 21.01 -2.62
CA VAL A 256 4.52 19.64 -2.04
C VAL A 256 4.42 18.60 -3.13
N LEU A 257 3.48 18.75 -4.08
CA LEU A 257 3.35 17.81 -5.19
C LEU A 257 4.58 17.82 -6.12
N LEU A 258 5.16 18.97 -6.39
CA LEU A 258 6.40 19.07 -7.18
C LEU A 258 7.56 18.36 -6.49
N GLU A 259 7.74 18.56 -5.17
CA GLU A 259 8.76 17.84 -4.40
C GLU A 259 8.55 16.31 -4.43
N MET A 260 7.30 15.85 -4.29
CA MET A 260 6.98 14.43 -4.41
C MET A 260 7.29 13.90 -5.82
N ARG A 261 7.06 14.69 -6.87
CA ARG A 261 7.39 14.33 -8.25
C ARG A 261 8.88 14.22 -8.53
N ARG A 262 9.75 14.80 -7.69
CA ARG A 262 11.19 14.53 -7.71
C ARG A 262 11.55 13.09 -7.31
N CYS A 263 10.66 12.45 -6.54
CA CYS A 263 10.88 11.06 -6.11
C CYS A 263 10.23 10.05 -7.06
N ARG A 264 9.03 10.35 -7.58
CA ARG A 264 8.34 9.47 -8.55
C ARG A 264 7.59 10.32 -9.58
N MET A 265 7.79 10.01 -10.84
CA MET A 265 7.21 10.74 -11.95
C MET A 265 5.67 10.71 -11.93
N GLY A 266 5.05 11.77 -12.44
CA GLY A 266 3.64 11.78 -12.82
C GLY A 266 2.62 11.61 -11.68
N LEU A 267 3.02 11.84 -10.42
CA LEU A 267 2.09 11.78 -9.28
C LEU A 267 0.94 12.76 -9.50
N ILE A 268 -0.30 12.30 -9.27
CA ILE A 268 -1.55 12.94 -9.70
C ILE A 268 -1.67 12.92 -11.23
N GLN A 269 -2.63 12.17 -11.76
CA GLN A 269 -2.77 11.91 -13.20
C GLN A 269 -3.85 12.75 -13.89
N THR A 270 -4.78 13.33 -13.13
CA THR A 270 -5.89 14.09 -13.70
C THR A 270 -6.15 15.39 -12.93
N PRO A 271 -6.73 16.42 -13.60
CA PRO A 271 -7.18 17.62 -12.92
C PRO A 271 -8.18 17.36 -11.78
N ASP A 272 -9.05 16.34 -11.95
CA ASP A 272 -10.02 15.97 -10.92
C ASP A 272 -9.34 15.39 -9.67
N GLN A 273 -8.29 14.59 -9.84
CA GLN A 273 -7.50 14.10 -8.71
C GLN A 273 -6.80 15.26 -7.98
N LEU A 274 -6.29 16.24 -8.72
CA LEU A 274 -5.71 17.46 -8.11
C LEU A 274 -6.76 18.23 -7.31
N ARG A 275 -7.93 18.50 -7.91
CA ARG A 275 -9.05 19.17 -7.25
C ARG A 275 -9.50 18.42 -6.00
N PHE A 276 -9.65 17.10 -6.10
CA PHE A 276 -10.02 16.25 -4.97
C PHE A 276 -8.98 16.31 -3.84
N SER A 277 -7.69 16.33 -4.18
CA SER A 277 -6.63 16.47 -3.16
C SER A 277 -6.80 17.75 -2.35
N TYR A 278 -7.07 18.89 -2.99
CA TYR A 278 -7.35 20.15 -2.30
C TYR A 278 -8.58 20.05 -1.40
N LEU A 279 -9.69 19.47 -1.88
CA LEU A 279 -10.89 19.27 -1.07
C LEU A 279 -10.60 18.43 0.17
N ALA A 280 -9.92 17.30 -0.01
CA ALA A 280 -9.60 16.42 1.09
C ALA A 280 -8.64 17.07 2.11
N ILE A 281 -7.68 17.87 1.64
CA ILE A 281 -6.78 18.63 2.52
C ILE A 281 -7.57 19.70 3.30
N MET A 282 -8.45 20.45 2.66
CA MET A 282 -9.24 21.50 3.33
C MET A 282 -10.17 20.93 4.39
N GLU A 283 -10.93 19.87 4.06
CA GLU A 283 -11.84 19.23 5.02
C GLU A 283 -11.08 18.57 6.17
N GLY A 284 -10.00 17.85 5.85
CA GLY A 284 -9.14 17.23 6.87
C GLY A 284 -8.47 18.27 7.78
N ALA A 285 -7.96 19.38 7.19
CA ALA A 285 -7.36 20.48 7.95
C ALA A 285 -8.36 21.12 8.92
N LYS A 286 -9.60 21.35 8.47
CA LYS A 286 -10.65 21.87 9.33
C LYS A 286 -10.91 20.96 10.52
N ALA A 287 -11.05 19.64 10.30
CA ALA A 287 -11.29 18.70 11.38
C ALA A 287 -10.13 18.64 12.37
N VAL A 288 -8.89 18.67 11.88
CA VAL A 288 -7.67 18.67 12.71
C VAL A 288 -7.54 19.95 13.53
N LEU A 289 -7.69 21.11 12.90
CA LEU A 289 -7.55 22.42 13.57
C LEU A 289 -8.69 22.69 14.57
N ASP A 290 -9.91 22.17 14.31
CA ASP A 290 -11.03 22.20 15.25
C ASP A 290 -10.87 21.22 16.43
N GLY A 291 -9.79 20.44 16.48
CA GLY A 291 -9.54 19.43 17.52
C GLY A 291 -10.43 18.19 17.43
N LYS A 292 -11.17 18.02 16.33
CA LYS A 292 -12.06 16.86 16.12
C LYS A 292 -11.32 15.65 15.57
N GLY A 293 -10.17 15.87 14.91
CA GLY A 293 -9.40 14.83 14.24
C GLY A 293 -10.11 14.19 13.03
N LEU A 294 -9.39 13.32 12.31
CA LEU A 294 -9.94 12.61 11.14
C LEU A 294 -10.94 11.50 11.51
N GLU A 295 -11.03 11.11 12.77
CA GLU A 295 -12.03 10.17 13.29
C GLU A 295 -13.45 10.73 13.27
N SER A 296 -13.61 12.04 13.21
CA SER A 296 -14.91 12.72 13.15
C SER A 296 -15.67 12.52 11.84
N PHE A 297 -14.98 12.08 10.78
CA PHE A 297 -15.63 11.78 9.52
C PHE A 297 -16.50 10.52 9.63
N HIS A 298 -17.80 10.68 9.44
CA HIS A 298 -18.76 9.58 9.42
C HIS A 298 -19.05 9.20 7.97
N VAL A 299 -19.04 7.91 7.72
CA VAL A 299 -19.43 7.37 6.44
C VAL A 299 -20.85 6.81 6.62
N GLU A 300 -21.83 7.40 5.95
CA GLU A 300 -23.15 6.80 5.88
C GLU A 300 -23.03 5.38 5.33
N GLN A 301 -23.71 4.43 5.97
CA GLN A 301 -23.70 3.05 5.50
C GLN A 301 -24.16 3.03 4.04
N VAL A 302 -23.29 2.60 3.15
CA VAL A 302 -23.64 2.41 1.76
C VAL A 302 -24.66 1.27 1.72
N GLU A 303 -25.87 1.57 1.25
CA GLU A 303 -26.77 0.50 0.81
C GLU A 303 -25.98 -0.42 -0.12
N THR A 304 -25.91 -1.69 0.22
CA THR A 304 -25.21 -2.71 -0.56
C THR A 304 -25.82 -2.71 -1.96
N ILE A 305 -25.10 -2.11 -2.91
CA ILE A 305 -25.45 -2.31 -4.33
C ILE A 305 -25.17 -3.79 -4.58
N PRO A 306 -26.18 -4.59 -4.98
CA PRO A 306 -25.96 -6.00 -5.27
C PRO A 306 -24.85 -6.15 -6.31
N GLU A 307 -23.89 -7.01 -6.04
CA GLU A 307 -22.68 -7.23 -6.86
C GLU A 307 -22.95 -7.70 -8.29
N ASN A 308 -24.17 -8.07 -8.61
CA ASN A 308 -24.58 -8.47 -9.94
C ASN A 308 -25.72 -7.59 -10.45
N PRO A 309 -25.49 -6.76 -11.48
CA PRO A 309 -26.63 -6.28 -12.26
C PRO A 309 -27.38 -7.50 -12.82
N PRO A 310 -28.69 -7.49 -12.85
CA PRO A 310 -29.47 -8.59 -13.43
C PRO A 310 -28.97 -8.88 -14.84
N PRO A 311 -28.90 -10.14 -15.27
CA PRO A 311 -28.40 -10.49 -16.59
C PRO A 311 -29.21 -9.72 -17.65
N LEU A 312 -28.48 -9.05 -18.53
CA LEU A 312 -29.11 -8.33 -19.65
C LEU A 312 -30.00 -9.29 -20.42
N PRO A 313 -31.23 -8.91 -20.79
CA PRO A 313 -32.09 -9.75 -21.58
C PRO A 313 -31.38 -10.14 -22.89
N PRO A 314 -31.55 -11.37 -23.37
CA PRO A 314 -30.85 -11.84 -24.56
C PRO A 314 -31.12 -10.90 -25.72
N ARG A 315 -30.05 -10.39 -26.33
CA ARG A 315 -30.12 -9.55 -27.54
C ARG A 315 -30.85 -10.34 -28.62
N GLN A 316 -32.04 -9.92 -28.98
CA GLN A 316 -32.72 -10.42 -30.20
C GLN A 316 -31.84 -10.03 -31.39
N ILE A 317 -31.15 -11.01 -31.97
CA ILE A 317 -30.46 -10.86 -33.25
C ILE A 317 -31.52 -10.78 -34.32
N LYS A 318 -31.83 -9.57 -34.77
CA LYS A 318 -32.58 -9.39 -36.04
C LYS A 318 -31.66 -9.88 -37.15
N ARG A 319 -32.05 -11.00 -37.77
CA ARG A 319 -31.41 -11.47 -39.00
C ARG A 319 -31.62 -10.41 -40.11
N PRO A 320 -30.59 -10.03 -40.86
CA PRO A 320 -30.77 -9.25 -42.06
C PRO A 320 -31.45 -10.15 -43.11
N HIS A 321 -32.45 -9.62 -43.79
CA HIS A 321 -33.02 -10.18 -45.00
C HIS A 321 -31.92 -10.16 -46.06
N SER A 322 -31.73 -11.30 -46.74
CA SER A 322 -31.03 -11.40 -48.03
C SER A 322 -32.02 -11.83 -49.10
N PRO A 323 -32.05 -11.23 -50.27
CA PRO A 323 -32.80 -11.73 -51.42
C PRO A 323 -32.02 -12.83 -52.15
N ASP A 324 -32.76 -13.80 -52.58
CA ASP A 324 -32.65 -14.76 -53.68
C ASP A 324 -31.32 -14.85 -54.45
N ASP A 325 -30.81 -16.09 -54.54
CA ASP A 325 -30.54 -16.73 -55.82
C ASP A 325 -30.32 -18.24 -55.67
N GLU A 326 -31.06 -18.99 -56.47
CA GLU A 326 -31.03 -20.42 -56.72
C GLU A 326 -29.70 -20.89 -57.24
N VAL A 327 -29.23 -22.09 -56.89
CA VAL A 327 -28.75 -23.14 -57.82
C VAL A 327 -28.63 -24.49 -57.11
N GLU A 328 -29.25 -25.48 -57.74
CA GLU A 328 -29.27 -26.91 -57.44
C GLU A 328 -27.89 -27.57 -57.38
N GLY A 329 -27.76 -28.63 -56.60
CA GLY A 329 -26.65 -29.56 -56.67
C GLY A 329 -26.74 -30.74 -55.68
N HIS A 330 -27.35 -31.82 -56.15
CA HIS A 330 -27.37 -33.16 -55.54
C HIS A 330 -26.02 -33.63 -54.96
N ILE A 331 -26.06 -34.48 -53.88
CA ILE A 331 -25.63 -35.90 -53.84
C ILE A 331 -25.51 -36.41 -52.39
N LYS A 332 -26.39 -37.40 -52.08
CA LYS A 332 -26.28 -38.68 -51.37
C LYS A 332 -25.73 -38.80 -49.94
N HIS A 333 -26.62 -39.33 -49.07
CA HIS A 333 -26.38 -40.16 -47.90
C HIS A 333 -25.69 -41.51 -48.24
N PRO A 334 -25.12 -42.18 -47.22
CA PRO A 334 -25.79 -43.38 -46.74
C PRO A 334 -25.89 -43.50 -45.19
N LYS A 335 -26.86 -44.26 -44.87
CA LYS A 335 -27.51 -44.83 -43.72
C LYS A 335 -26.66 -45.72 -42.83
N GLU A 336 -27.15 -45.76 -41.56
CA GLU A 336 -27.44 -46.91 -40.67
C GLU A 336 -26.27 -47.66 -40.06
N ASP A 337 -26.28 -47.81 -38.71
CA ASP A 337 -26.70 -49.06 -38.08
C ASP A 337 -26.99 -48.92 -36.57
N ASP A 338 -27.95 -49.71 -36.13
CA ASP A 338 -28.55 -49.87 -34.82
C ASP A 338 -27.62 -50.52 -33.78
N GLY A 339 -27.93 -50.25 -32.48
CA GLY A 339 -27.43 -51.04 -31.37
C GLY A 339 -28.10 -50.67 -30.05
N SER A 340 -29.22 -51.27 -29.78
CA SER A 340 -29.98 -51.28 -28.52
C SER A 340 -29.19 -51.84 -27.32
N GLY A 341 -29.42 -51.26 -26.15
CA GLY A 341 -28.97 -51.83 -24.88
C GLY A 341 -29.62 -51.17 -23.67
N ASP A 342 -30.71 -51.76 -23.21
CA ASP A 342 -31.41 -51.43 -21.97
C ASP A 342 -30.48 -51.66 -20.74
N GLY A 343 -30.55 -50.72 -19.80
CA GLY A 343 -29.92 -50.87 -18.50
C GLY A 343 -30.54 -49.90 -17.48
N GLU A 344 -31.53 -50.43 -16.77
CA GLU A 344 -32.10 -49.82 -15.56
C GLU A 344 -30.99 -49.39 -14.59
N THR A 345 -31.05 -48.17 -14.12
CA THR A 345 -30.27 -47.76 -12.92
C THR A 345 -31.18 -47.10 -11.92
N ILE A 346 -31.33 -47.83 -10.86
CA ILE A 346 -32.01 -47.50 -9.61
C ILE A 346 -31.42 -46.24 -9.00
N CYS A 347 -32.32 -45.30 -8.65
CA CYS A 347 -32.05 -44.18 -7.79
C CYS A 347 -31.55 -44.65 -6.41
N GLN A 348 -30.33 -44.23 -6.03
CA GLN A 348 -29.91 -44.13 -4.65
C GLN A 348 -29.53 -42.67 -4.38
N GLU A 349 -30.48 -41.88 -3.98
CA GLU A 349 -30.29 -40.66 -3.19
C GLU A 349 -30.21 -41.02 -1.71
N ASN A 350 -29.29 -40.33 -1.01
CA ASN A 350 -29.13 -40.21 0.45
C ASN A 350 -27.93 -40.94 1.05
N SER A 351 -26.73 -40.25 0.93
CA SER A 351 -25.72 -40.26 2.02
C SER A 351 -24.59 -39.23 1.84
N SER A 352 -24.62 -38.34 0.85
CA SER A 352 -23.49 -37.45 0.54
C SER A 352 -23.51 -36.05 1.21
N THR A 353 -24.60 -35.68 1.91
CA THR A 353 -24.73 -34.34 2.53
C THR A 353 -24.11 -34.22 3.92
N ASN A 354 -23.99 -35.29 4.69
CA ASN A 354 -23.38 -35.27 6.02
C ASN A 354 -21.84 -35.28 5.95
N ASP A 355 -21.27 -36.00 4.99
CA ASP A 355 -19.80 -36.12 4.84
C ASP A 355 -19.15 -34.81 4.39
N SER A 356 -19.85 -34.03 3.54
CA SER A 356 -19.37 -32.71 3.10
C SER A 356 -19.38 -31.64 4.22
N SER A 357 -20.34 -31.70 5.14
CA SER A 357 -20.44 -30.76 6.25
C SER A 357 -19.40 -31.04 7.35
N GLU A 358 -19.12 -32.31 7.65
CA GLU A 358 -18.07 -32.69 8.60
C GLU A 358 -16.67 -32.37 8.07
N GLN A 359 -16.43 -32.59 6.78
CA GLN A 359 -15.18 -32.22 6.13
C GLN A 359 -14.97 -30.70 6.13
N ALA A 360 -16.02 -29.92 5.86
CA ALA A 360 -15.94 -28.46 5.91
C ALA A 360 -15.67 -27.96 7.34
N GLU A 361 -16.31 -28.55 8.35
CA GLU A 361 -16.05 -28.19 9.75
C GLU A 361 -14.62 -28.59 10.20
N LEU A 362 -14.14 -29.75 9.78
CA LEU A 362 -12.77 -30.20 10.06
C LEU A 362 -11.73 -29.25 9.42
N ARG A 363 -11.96 -28.82 8.17
CA ARG A 363 -11.12 -27.81 7.49
C ARG A 363 -11.14 -26.50 8.24
N ARG A 364 -12.31 -26.03 8.68
CA ARG A 364 -12.46 -24.79 9.47
C ARG A 364 -11.71 -24.85 10.81
N ARG A 365 -11.79 -25.99 11.52
CA ARG A 365 -11.04 -26.20 12.79
C ARG A 365 -9.54 -26.19 12.55
N LYS A 366 -9.03 -26.91 11.55
CA LYS A 366 -7.60 -26.93 11.18
C LYS A 366 -7.10 -25.54 10.80
N ARG A 367 -7.91 -24.75 10.09
CA ARG A 367 -7.61 -23.36 9.74
C ARG A 367 -7.53 -22.49 11.00
N GLN A 368 -8.49 -22.59 11.90
CA GLN A 368 -8.47 -21.84 13.16
C GLN A 368 -7.24 -22.17 14.01
N GLU A 369 -6.87 -23.43 14.11
CA GLU A 369 -5.65 -23.86 14.81
C GLU A 369 -4.38 -23.33 14.15
N LYS A 370 -4.29 -23.39 12.81
CA LYS A 370 -3.17 -22.85 12.04
C LYS A 370 -3.07 -21.33 12.23
N ASN A 371 -4.17 -20.62 12.11
CA ASN A 371 -4.21 -19.16 12.27
C ASN A 371 -3.87 -18.73 13.70
N LYS A 372 -4.32 -19.49 14.70
CA LYS A 372 -3.96 -19.28 16.09
C LYS A 372 -2.46 -19.49 16.31
N ALA A 373 -1.90 -20.61 15.85
CA ALA A 373 -0.47 -20.89 15.96
C ALA A 373 0.39 -19.80 15.28
N LEU A 374 -0.05 -19.30 14.14
CA LEU A 374 0.62 -18.22 13.40
C LEU A 374 0.52 -16.88 14.14
N ALA A 375 -0.65 -16.55 14.70
CA ALA A 375 -0.84 -15.37 15.52
C ALA A 375 0.01 -15.42 16.82
N ASP A 376 0.07 -16.57 17.47
CA ASP A 376 0.90 -16.79 18.65
C ASP A 376 2.39 -16.62 18.33
N LYS A 377 2.85 -17.15 17.19
CA LYS A 377 4.22 -16.97 16.67
C LYS A 377 4.56 -15.50 16.45
N VAL A 378 3.66 -14.74 15.80
CA VAL A 378 3.83 -13.30 15.59
C VAL A 378 3.84 -12.54 16.92
N ALA A 379 2.97 -12.91 17.87
CA ALA A 379 2.93 -12.28 19.20
C ALA A 379 4.26 -12.52 19.97
N GLU A 380 4.81 -13.73 19.91
CA GLU A 380 6.11 -14.06 20.50
C GLU A 380 7.24 -13.24 19.87
N MET A 381 7.27 -13.10 18.56
CA MET A 381 8.27 -12.29 17.87
C MET A 381 8.16 -10.81 18.20
N LYS A 382 6.93 -10.26 18.24
CA LYS A 382 6.68 -8.88 18.69
C LYS A 382 7.14 -8.65 20.14
N LYS A 383 7.01 -9.66 20.99
CA LYS A 383 7.52 -9.61 22.36
C LYS A 383 9.05 -9.59 22.38
N LYS A 384 9.71 -10.50 21.66
CA LYS A 384 11.18 -10.54 21.54
C LYS A 384 11.74 -9.23 21.00
N GLN A 385 11.08 -8.63 20.00
CA GLN A 385 11.48 -7.35 19.44
C GLN A 385 11.38 -6.23 20.49
N ARG A 386 10.27 -6.12 21.22
CA ARG A 386 10.10 -5.14 22.31
C ARG A 386 11.14 -5.33 23.40
N ASP A 387 11.36 -6.58 23.84
CA ASP A 387 12.36 -6.90 24.86
C ASP A 387 13.78 -6.49 24.39
N SER A 388 14.08 -6.62 23.11
CA SER A 388 15.34 -6.18 22.50
C SER A 388 15.45 -4.65 22.41
N GLU A 389 14.37 -3.95 22.05
CA GLU A 389 14.30 -2.50 22.01
C GLU A 389 14.47 -1.91 23.41
N ASP A 390 13.72 -2.44 24.42
CA ASP A 390 13.85 -2.07 25.82
C ASP A 390 15.26 -2.31 26.39
N TRP A 391 15.91 -3.39 25.96
CA TRP A 391 17.30 -3.66 26.32
C TRP A 391 18.28 -2.66 25.71
N ASN A 392 18.10 -2.32 24.44
CA ASN A 392 18.93 -1.34 23.73
C ASN A 392 18.77 0.07 24.33
N ASP A 393 17.55 0.46 24.68
CA ASP A 393 17.27 1.75 25.34
C ASP A 393 17.93 1.81 26.73
N LYS A 394 17.82 0.75 27.52
CA LYS A 394 18.49 0.63 28.80
C LYS A 394 20.01 0.66 28.66
N LYS A 395 20.57 -0.04 27.67
CA LYS A 395 22.00 -0.05 27.39
C LYS A 395 22.49 1.33 26.99
N SER A 396 21.75 2.05 26.14
CA SER A 396 22.04 3.44 25.78
C SER A 396 22.01 4.35 27.00
N MET A 397 21.00 4.25 27.86
CA MET A 397 20.90 5.01 29.12
C MET A 397 22.10 4.75 30.06
N TYR A 398 22.51 3.47 30.21
CA TYR A 398 23.68 3.12 31.03
C TYR A 398 24.98 3.65 30.44
N GLN A 399 25.12 3.71 29.12
CA GLN A 399 26.26 4.34 28.45
C GLN A 399 26.33 5.84 28.73
N TYR A 400 25.20 6.57 28.63
CA TYR A 400 25.13 7.99 28.96
C TYR A 400 25.41 8.26 30.45
N LEU A 401 24.89 7.44 31.38
CA LEU A 401 25.19 7.52 32.79
C LEU A 401 26.68 7.27 33.08
N GLY A 402 27.28 6.27 32.44
CA GLY A 402 28.69 5.96 32.57
C GLY A 402 29.60 7.12 32.09
N ILE A 403 29.23 7.76 30.96
CA ILE A 403 29.93 8.94 30.46
C ILE A 403 29.76 10.12 31.43
N GLY A 404 28.56 10.34 31.94
CA GLY A 404 28.26 11.40 32.91
C GLY A 404 29.06 11.25 34.20
N VAL A 405 29.13 10.05 34.77
CA VAL A 405 29.92 9.75 35.96
C VAL A 405 31.43 9.92 35.68
N GLY A 406 31.92 9.47 34.52
CA GLY A 406 33.30 9.65 34.09
C GLY A 406 33.71 11.13 33.98
N LEU A 407 32.86 11.97 33.41
CA LEU A 407 33.06 13.42 33.34
C LEU A 407 33.06 14.09 34.71
N CYS A 408 32.15 13.71 35.62
CA CYS A 408 32.12 14.23 36.99
C CYS A 408 33.37 13.83 37.78
N VAL A 409 33.82 12.57 37.68
CA VAL A 409 35.05 12.10 38.34
C VAL A 409 36.26 12.79 37.73
N GLY A 410 36.34 12.96 36.41
CA GLY A 410 37.43 13.69 35.74
C GLY A 410 37.48 15.15 36.16
N ALA A 411 36.32 15.85 36.21
CA ALA A 411 36.26 17.23 36.68
C ALA A 411 36.64 17.37 38.17
N PHE A 412 36.25 16.42 39.03
CA PHE A 412 36.63 16.37 40.44
C PHE A 412 38.12 16.15 40.64
N LEU A 413 38.74 15.27 39.84
CA LEU A 413 40.21 15.03 39.89
C LEU A 413 41.00 16.24 39.40
N LEU A 414 40.55 16.91 38.33
CA LEU A 414 41.13 18.17 37.85
C LEU A 414 41.00 19.29 38.87
N TYR A 415 39.82 19.43 39.51
CA TYR A 415 39.59 20.40 40.57
C TYR A 415 40.52 20.15 41.78
N ARG A 416 40.68 18.91 42.20
CA ARG A 416 41.56 18.51 43.30
C ARG A 416 43.03 18.73 42.96
N TRP A 417 43.46 18.50 41.70
CA TRP A 417 44.78 18.78 41.21
C TRP A 417 45.09 20.29 41.20
N PHE A 418 44.12 21.11 40.80
CA PHE A 418 44.24 22.59 40.78
C PHE A 418 44.34 23.19 42.19
N ILE A 419 43.59 22.66 43.18
CA ILE A 419 43.59 23.16 44.57
C ILE A 419 44.76 22.54 45.39
N GLY A 420 45.15 21.31 45.10
CA GLY A 420 46.25 20.62 45.80
C GLY A 420 47.65 20.99 45.33
N GLY A 421 47.78 21.66 44.17
CA GLY A 421 49.07 22.08 43.59
C GLY A 421 49.58 23.47 43.98
N GLY A 422 48.88 24.15 44.91
CA GLY A 422 49.29 25.50 45.39
C GLY A 422 50.15 25.48 46.64
N GLY A 423 51.16 24.58 46.74
CA GLY A 423 52.07 24.52 47.87
C GLY A 423 53.55 24.60 47.40
N GLY A 424 54.14 25.80 47.49
CA GLY A 424 55.54 26.00 47.81
C GLY A 424 56.57 25.87 46.67
N MET A 425 56.88 26.99 46.04
CA MET A 425 58.28 27.31 45.67
C MET A 425 58.59 28.70 46.23
N GLU A 426 59.23 28.75 47.38
CA GLU A 426 59.94 29.93 47.81
C GLU A 426 61.24 30.10 46.93
N PRO A 427 61.55 31.32 46.49
CA PRO A 427 62.82 31.58 45.86
C PRO A 427 63.92 31.75 46.92
N SER A 428 64.80 30.82 47.01
CA SER A 428 66.11 30.99 47.77
C SER A 428 66.94 32.00 47.02
N LEU A 429 67.02 33.22 47.57
CA LEU A 429 68.15 34.16 47.39
C LEU A 429 69.30 33.73 48.34
N ALA A 430 70.49 33.46 47.79
CA ALA A 430 71.76 33.88 48.41
C ALA A 430 72.94 33.41 47.58
N GLN A 431 73.74 34.42 47.25
CA GLN A 431 75.22 34.54 47.05
C GLN A 431 75.82 33.75 45.89
#